data_6c9745cd18296c2aa3a692f8d7c3d5aa
#
_entry.id   6c9745cd18296c2aa3a692f8d7c3d5aa
#
_cell.length_a   1.000
_cell.length_b   1.000
_cell.length_c   1.000
_cell.angle_alpha   90.00
_cell.angle_beta   90.00
_cell.angle_gamma   90.00
#
_symmetry.space_group_name_H-M   'P 1'
#
loop_
_entity.id
_entity.type
_entity.pdbx_description
1 polymer ?
#
loop_
_entity_poly.entity_id
_entity_poly.type
_entity_poly.pdbx_seq_one_letter_code
_entity_poly.pdbx_strand_id
1 'polypeptide(L)'
;MAELRVLPPAAKFLKKLKDKKLKELYKQAIDAILEDPTIGEEKTGDLKGVRGYDIYHNRINYELAYTIEYVQVEGRDEPDVVVVIMAGTRENFYDELKRYWK
;
A
#
# COMPACT_ATOMS: atom_id res chain seq x y z
N MET A 1 4.61 13.77 8.71
CA MET A 1 4.70 12.70 7.70
C MET A 1 4.91 11.36 8.41
N ALA A 2 4.17 10.34 7.99
CA ALA A 2 4.31 9.01 8.58
C ALA A 2 5.62 8.35 8.18
N GLU A 3 6.09 7.46 9.03
CA GLU A 3 7.23 6.61 8.71
C GLU A 3 6.80 5.49 7.76
N LEU A 4 7.70 5.04 6.90
CA LEU A 4 7.41 3.99 5.92
C LEU A 4 8.09 2.67 6.30
N ARG A 5 7.31 1.58 6.25
CA ARG A 5 7.85 0.22 6.29
C ARG A 5 7.30 -0.53 5.08
N VAL A 6 8.14 -1.37 4.49
CA VAL A 6 7.76 -2.15 3.31
C VAL A 6 7.99 -3.62 3.62
N LEU A 7 6.93 -4.41 3.56
CA LEU A 7 7.02 -5.85 3.85
C LEU A 7 7.56 -6.62 2.64
N PRO A 8 8.09 -7.83 2.85
CA PRO A 8 8.75 -8.59 1.78
C PRO A 8 7.97 -8.76 0.48
N PRO A 9 6.67 -9.04 0.46
CA PRO A 9 5.97 -9.19 -0.83
C PRO A 9 6.00 -7.92 -1.67
N ALA A 10 5.81 -6.76 -1.04
CA ALA A 10 5.88 -5.48 -1.75
C ALA A 10 7.31 -5.15 -2.16
N ALA A 11 8.26 -5.32 -1.25
CA ALA A 11 9.66 -5.04 -1.53
C ALA A 11 10.16 -5.88 -2.70
N LYS A 12 9.81 -7.15 -2.72
CA LYS A 12 10.21 -8.09 -3.78
C LYS A 12 9.65 -7.66 -5.14
N PHE A 13 8.38 -7.31 -5.18
CA PHE A 13 7.76 -6.85 -6.43
C PHE A 13 8.42 -5.57 -6.94
N LEU A 14 8.59 -4.59 -6.07
CA LEU A 14 9.17 -3.29 -6.44
C LEU A 14 10.63 -3.44 -6.89
N LYS A 15 11.39 -4.31 -6.24
CA LYS A 15 12.78 -4.55 -6.59
C LYS A 15 12.92 -5.17 -7.98
N LYS A 16 11.96 -5.99 -8.40
CA LYS A 16 11.99 -6.67 -9.70
C LYS A 16 11.44 -5.83 -10.84
N LEU A 17 10.82 -4.69 -10.56
CA LEU A 17 10.30 -3.83 -11.60
C LEU A 17 11.42 -3.31 -12.49
N LYS A 18 11.24 -3.49 -13.81
CA LYS A 18 12.18 -2.98 -14.81
C LYS A 18 11.64 -1.75 -15.54
N ASP A 19 10.32 -1.59 -15.54
CA ASP A 19 9.65 -0.43 -16.15
C ASP A 19 9.88 0.80 -15.28
N LYS A 20 10.69 1.72 -15.77
CA LYS A 20 11.06 2.93 -15.02
C LYS A 20 9.86 3.82 -14.73
N LYS A 21 8.92 3.91 -15.66
CA LYS A 21 7.73 4.73 -15.47
C LYS A 21 6.84 4.14 -14.38
N LEU A 22 6.66 2.84 -14.38
CA LEU A 22 5.87 2.17 -13.35
C LEU A 22 6.52 2.32 -11.97
N LYS A 23 7.84 2.19 -11.88
CA LYS A 23 8.58 2.47 -10.66
C LYS A 23 8.29 3.85 -10.12
N GLU A 24 8.31 4.86 -11.00
CA GLU A 24 8.05 6.24 -10.64
C GLU A 24 6.61 6.41 -10.14
N LEU A 25 5.65 5.75 -10.80
CA LEU A 25 4.25 5.79 -10.37
C LEU A 25 4.04 5.20 -8.98
N TYR A 26 4.72 4.08 -8.68
CA TYR A 26 4.68 3.51 -7.33
C TYR A 26 5.32 4.43 -6.30
N LYS A 27 6.44 5.06 -6.66
CA LYS A 27 7.09 6.03 -5.77
C LYS A 27 6.16 7.20 -5.48
N GLN A 28 5.51 7.75 -6.51
CA GLN A 28 4.56 8.84 -6.34
C GLN A 28 3.37 8.42 -5.48
N ALA A 29 2.87 7.20 -5.66
CA ALA A 29 1.78 6.67 -4.85
C ALA A 29 2.18 6.57 -3.38
N ILE A 30 3.36 6.03 -3.10
CA ILE A 30 3.86 5.92 -1.73
C ILE A 30 4.06 7.30 -1.11
N ASP A 31 4.62 8.25 -1.85
CA ASP A 31 4.80 9.62 -1.36
C ASP A 31 3.44 10.26 -1.03
N ALA A 32 2.44 10.07 -1.89
CA ALA A 32 1.09 10.59 -1.64
C ALA A 32 0.46 9.96 -0.39
N ILE A 33 0.64 8.66 -0.20
CA ILE A 33 0.14 7.94 0.97
C ILE A 33 0.84 8.42 2.25
N LEU A 34 2.13 8.70 2.19
CA LEU A 34 2.86 9.23 3.35
C LEU A 34 2.38 10.62 3.73
N GLU A 35 1.99 11.45 2.75
CA GLU A 35 1.43 12.77 3.00
C GLU A 35 0.04 12.69 3.63
N ASP A 36 -0.80 11.76 3.13
CA ASP A 36 -2.15 11.54 3.65
C ASP A 36 -2.47 10.04 3.59
N PRO A 37 -2.19 9.32 4.68
CA PRO A 37 -2.41 7.87 4.69
C PRO A 37 -3.86 7.43 4.47
N THR A 38 -4.83 8.32 4.57
CA THR A 38 -6.24 7.96 4.40
C THR A 38 -6.71 7.98 2.94
N ILE A 39 -5.83 8.30 1.98
CA ILE A 39 -6.24 8.39 0.58
C ILE A 39 -6.58 7.05 -0.07
N GLY A 40 -6.02 5.95 0.41
CA GLY A 40 -6.35 4.62 -0.11
C GLY A 40 -7.74 4.18 0.32
N GLU A 41 -8.37 3.34 -0.49
CA GLU A 41 -9.70 2.81 -0.20
C GLU A 41 -9.62 1.78 0.93
N GLU A 42 -10.40 1.99 1.98
CA GLU A 42 -10.47 1.06 3.10
C GLU A 42 -11.19 -0.22 2.71
N LYS A 43 -10.60 -1.36 2.99
CA LYS A 43 -11.18 -2.65 2.69
C LYS A 43 -12.01 -3.16 3.87
N THR A 44 -12.86 -4.14 3.60
CA THR A 44 -13.80 -4.70 4.59
C THR A 44 -13.57 -6.20 4.74
N GLY A 45 -14.32 -6.84 5.64
CA GLY A 45 -14.25 -8.29 5.86
C GLY A 45 -12.88 -8.71 6.36
N ASP A 46 -12.32 -9.73 5.73
CA ASP A 46 -11.02 -10.31 6.13
C ASP A 46 -9.86 -9.33 6.01
N LEU A 47 -10.06 -8.25 5.26
CA LEU A 47 -9.02 -7.24 5.04
C LEU A 47 -9.33 -5.93 5.77
N LYS A 48 -10.18 -5.97 6.78
CA LYS A 48 -10.46 -4.79 7.59
C LYS A 48 -9.15 -4.24 8.16
N GLY A 49 -8.96 -2.93 8.02
CA GLY A 49 -7.73 -2.26 8.45
C GLY A 49 -6.71 -2.11 7.32
N VAL A 50 -6.92 -2.79 6.22
CA VAL A 50 -6.07 -2.64 5.03
C VAL A 50 -6.67 -1.61 4.09
N ARG A 51 -5.83 -0.79 3.50
CA ARG A 51 -6.23 0.18 2.46
C ARG A 51 -5.57 -0.21 1.14
N GLY A 52 -6.28 0.00 0.04
CA GLY A 52 -5.78 -0.26 -1.29
C GLY A 52 -5.64 1.03 -2.08
N TYR A 53 -4.64 1.09 -2.94
CA TYR A 53 -4.38 2.22 -3.81
C TYR A 53 -4.13 1.72 -5.22
N ASP A 54 -4.87 2.25 -6.18
CA ASP A 54 -4.83 1.81 -7.58
C ASP A 54 -3.81 2.62 -8.37
N ILE A 55 -3.07 1.93 -9.24
CA ILE A 55 -2.18 2.55 -10.20
C ILE A 55 -2.51 1.97 -11.56
N TYR A 56 -2.78 2.84 -12.53
CA TYR A 56 -3.10 2.41 -13.90
C TYR A 56 -1.95 2.79 -14.83
N HIS A 57 -1.39 1.82 -15.54
CA HIS A 57 -0.26 2.05 -16.40
C HIS A 57 -0.25 1.03 -17.55
N ASN A 58 -0.10 1.51 -18.78
CA ASN A 58 -0.08 0.66 -19.98
C ASN A 58 -1.26 -0.31 -20.05
N ARG A 59 -2.47 0.18 -19.74
CA ARG A 59 -3.72 -0.59 -19.77
C ARG A 59 -3.76 -1.73 -18.75
N ILE A 60 -2.88 -1.70 -17.76
CA ILE A 60 -2.84 -2.68 -16.68
C ILE A 60 -3.15 -1.97 -15.38
N ASN A 61 -4.02 -2.59 -14.58
CA ASN A 61 -4.31 -2.11 -13.24
C ASN A 61 -3.35 -2.77 -12.25
N TYR A 62 -2.65 -1.92 -11.51
CA TYR A 62 -1.76 -2.34 -10.43
C TYR A 62 -2.35 -1.91 -9.11
N GLU A 63 -2.01 -2.63 -8.06
CA GLU A 63 -2.49 -2.35 -6.72
C GLU A 63 -1.33 -2.22 -5.75
N LEU A 64 -1.59 -1.46 -4.69
CA LEU A 64 -0.71 -1.35 -3.55
C LEU A 64 -1.58 -1.45 -2.31
N ALA A 65 -1.25 -2.36 -1.40
CA ALA A 65 -1.99 -2.53 -0.16
C ALA A 65 -1.13 -2.12 1.02
N TYR A 66 -1.73 -1.40 1.96
CA TYR A 66 -1.00 -0.92 3.13
C TYR A 66 -1.92 -0.83 4.35
N THR A 67 -1.30 -0.77 5.52
CA THR A 67 -2.00 -0.46 6.76
C THR A 67 -1.39 0.79 7.38
N ILE A 68 -2.11 1.38 8.31
CA ILE A 68 -1.67 2.55 9.06
C ILE A 68 -1.57 2.15 10.52
N GLU A 69 -0.41 2.38 11.14
CA GLU A 69 -0.27 2.30 12.59
C GLU A 69 -0.45 3.71 13.15
N TYR A 70 -1.28 3.81 14.17
CA TYR A 70 -1.60 5.09 14.79
C TYR A 70 -0.97 5.19 16.16
N VAL A 71 -0.60 6.42 16.52
CA VAL A 71 -0.21 6.74 17.89
C VAL A 71 -1.19 7.75 18.45
N GLN A 72 -1.37 7.75 19.76
CA GLN A 72 -2.20 8.75 20.43
C GLN A 72 -1.36 9.96 20.83
N VAL A 73 -1.77 11.13 20.35
CA VAL A 73 -1.16 12.40 20.69
C VAL A 73 -2.28 13.32 21.18
N GLU A 74 -2.18 13.75 22.43
CA GLU A 74 -3.16 14.65 23.04
C GLU A 74 -4.60 14.13 22.92
N GLY A 75 -4.79 12.80 23.08
CA GLY A 75 -6.11 12.18 23.03
C GLY A 75 -6.65 11.95 21.62
N ARG A 76 -5.84 12.19 20.59
CA ARG A 76 -6.21 11.95 19.20
C ARG A 76 -5.35 10.84 18.61
N ASP A 77 -5.93 10.09 17.68
CA ASP A 77 -5.17 9.11 16.91
C ASP A 77 -4.49 9.82 15.73
N GLU A 78 -3.19 9.67 15.62
CA GLU A 78 -2.43 10.25 14.50
C GLU A 78 -1.68 9.15 13.75
N PRO A 79 -1.67 9.20 12.41
CA PRO A 79 -0.90 8.24 11.63
C PRO A 79 0.58 8.34 11.96
N ASP A 80 1.21 7.22 12.29
CA ASP A 80 2.62 7.17 12.66
C ASP A 80 3.44 6.39 11.63
N VAL A 81 2.96 5.20 11.27
CA VAL A 81 3.68 4.33 10.34
C VAL A 81 2.72 3.85 9.26
N VAL A 82 3.16 3.94 8.00
CA VAL A 82 2.50 3.30 6.87
C VAL A 82 3.27 2.02 6.58
N VAL A 83 2.59 0.88 6.64
CA VAL A 83 3.16 -0.42 6.35
C VAL A 83 2.64 -0.89 4.99
N VAL A 84 3.50 -0.85 3.98
CA VAL A 84 3.16 -1.34 2.64
C VAL A 84 3.31 -2.85 2.64
N ILE A 85 2.20 -3.57 2.46
CA ILE A 85 2.15 -5.02 2.61
C ILE A 85 2.48 -5.72 1.30
N MET A 86 1.83 -5.30 0.22
CA MET A 86 1.90 -5.99 -1.06
C MET A 86 1.73 -5.00 -2.21
N ALA A 87 2.37 -5.30 -3.33
CA ALA A 87 2.22 -4.55 -4.58
C ALA A 87 2.21 -5.57 -5.72
N GLY A 88 1.49 -5.27 -6.79
CA GLY A 88 1.41 -6.17 -7.94
C GLY A 88 0.28 -5.80 -8.87
N THR A 89 0.05 -6.64 -9.87
CA THR A 89 -1.09 -6.49 -10.77
C THR A 89 -2.37 -6.84 -10.02
N ARG A 90 -3.48 -6.26 -10.46
CA ARG A 90 -4.77 -6.45 -9.79
C ARG A 90 -5.28 -7.89 -9.82
N GLU A 91 -4.92 -8.62 -10.85
CA GLU A 91 -5.34 -10.01 -11.00
C GLU A 91 -4.86 -10.85 -9.82
N ASN A 92 -5.78 -11.51 -9.12
CA ASN A 92 -5.52 -12.34 -7.94
C ASN A 92 -4.87 -11.62 -6.75
N PHE A 93 -4.72 -10.30 -6.83
CA PHE A 93 -4.02 -9.52 -5.81
C PHE A 93 -4.61 -9.72 -4.42
N TYR A 94 -5.92 -9.58 -4.30
CA TYR A 94 -6.57 -9.65 -2.99
C TYR A 94 -6.67 -11.08 -2.45
N ASP A 95 -6.71 -12.08 -3.32
CA ASP A 95 -6.66 -13.47 -2.89
C ASP A 95 -5.30 -13.81 -2.30
N GLU A 96 -4.22 -13.35 -2.95
CA GLU A 96 -2.87 -13.52 -2.43
C GLU A 96 -2.67 -12.75 -1.13
N LEU A 97 -3.19 -11.53 -1.07
CA LEU A 97 -3.10 -10.70 0.13
C LEU A 97 -3.79 -11.37 1.31
N LYS A 98 -4.98 -11.95 1.12
CA LYS A 98 -5.70 -12.63 2.18
C LYS A 98 -4.93 -13.83 2.72
N ARG A 99 -4.21 -14.55 1.86
CA ARG A 99 -3.39 -15.68 2.30
C ARG A 99 -2.17 -15.23 3.10
N TYR A 100 -1.60 -14.09 2.74
CA TYR A 100 -0.41 -13.55 3.41
C TYR A 100 -0.75 -12.84 4.71
N TRP A 101 -1.79 -12.04 4.68
CA TRP A 101 -2.17 -11.14 5.77
C TRP A 101 -3.25 -11.81 6.64
N LYS A 102 -2.83 -12.32 7.78
CA LYS A 102 -3.75 -12.98 8.71
C LYS A 102 -3.65 -12.42 10.11
#